data_a454677aa1b51e88d1b80e0150bab739
#
_entry.id   a454677aa1b51e88d1b80e0150bab739
#
_cell.length_a   1.000
_cell.length_b   1.000
_cell.length_c   1.000
_cell.angle_alpha   90.00
_cell.angle_beta   90.00
_cell.angle_gamma   90.00
#
_symmetry.space_group_name_H-M   'P 1'
#
loop_
_entity.id
_entity.type
_entity.pdbx_description
1 polymer ?
#
loop_
_entity_poly.entity_id
_entity_poly.type
_entity_poly.pdbx_seq_one_letter_code
_entity_poly.pdbx_strand_id
1 'polypeptide(L)'
;VDADTVAVEAPDVLVVATGAAPLIPSITGIDGENVVTAFDILAGNGVPEGKRVAVLGGRQVGCETAEFLVHRDNQVTVVARSPESQLADETPQTYRNALLLRLRNAGVEFITEHDVKEIRADGLVLIGADGAERDLSADAVVIARGSVPQRSLADSVGAAVAEVHVIGDSEDPRTIEEAMYEGTLLGRQI
;
A
#
# COMPACT_ATOMS: atom_id res chain seq x y z
N VAL A 1 3.59 8.46 20.74
CA VAL A 1 4.67 7.92 21.59
C VAL A 1 5.97 8.13 20.85
N ASP A 2 6.97 8.67 21.54
CA ASP A 2 8.32 8.95 21.06
C ASP A 2 9.35 8.47 22.10
N ALA A 3 10.63 8.62 21.82
CA ALA A 3 11.71 8.20 22.71
C ALA A 3 11.67 8.92 24.07
N ASP A 4 11.24 10.18 24.11
CA ASP A 4 11.13 10.94 25.36
C ASP A 4 10.02 10.37 26.25
N THR A 5 8.88 9.99 25.66
CA THR A 5 7.79 9.29 26.36
C THR A 5 8.30 7.96 26.96
N VAL A 6 9.03 7.16 26.15
CA VAL A 6 9.60 5.89 26.61
C VAL A 6 10.60 6.10 27.75
N ALA A 7 11.43 7.14 27.67
CA ALA A 7 12.40 7.47 28.71
C ALA A 7 11.72 7.87 30.06
N VAL A 8 10.57 8.56 29.98
CA VAL A 8 9.78 8.93 31.18
C VAL A 8 9.11 7.72 31.83
N GLU A 9 8.53 6.84 31.02
CA GLU A 9 7.84 5.61 31.45
C GLU A 9 8.82 4.55 31.97
N ALA A 10 10.08 4.58 31.49
CA ALA A 10 11.18 3.70 31.85
C ALA A 10 10.77 2.20 31.90
N PRO A 11 10.21 1.62 30.86
CA PRO A 11 9.78 0.23 30.87
C PRO A 11 10.97 -0.74 30.87
N ASP A 12 10.81 -1.90 31.52
CA ASP A 12 11.80 -2.99 31.44
C ASP A 12 11.82 -3.64 30.04
N VAL A 13 10.63 -3.74 29.42
CA VAL A 13 10.44 -4.32 28.08
C VAL A 13 9.61 -3.36 27.22
N LEU A 14 10.06 -3.08 26.00
CA LEU A 14 9.34 -2.29 25.01
C LEU A 14 8.94 -3.17 23.83
N VAL A 15 7.65 -3.20 23.53
CA VAL A 15 7.13 -3.84 22.31
C VAL A 15 6.74 -2.76 21.31
N VAL A 16 7.43 -2.73 20.15
CA VAL A 16 7.17 -1.79 19.05
C VAL A 16 6.33 -2.49 17.99
N ALA A 17 5.06 -2.10 17.90
CA ALA A 17 4.09 -2.59 16.93
C ALA A 17 3.45 -1.40 16.18
N THR A 18 4.29 -0.47 15.69
CA THR A 18 3.90 0.81 15.09
C THR A 18 3.41 0.70 13.64
N GLY A 19 3.40 -0.54 13.10
CA GLY A 19 2.89 -0.81 11.78
C GLY A 19 3.82 -0.36 10.64
N ALA A 20 3.24 -0.04 9.50
CA ALA A 20 3.94 0.34 8.29
C ALA A 20 3.41 1.65 7.70
N ALA A 21 4.24 2.30 6.89
CA ALA A 21 3.86 3.44 6.06
C ALA A 21 3.75 3.02 4.58
N PRO A 22 3.00 3.74 3.73
CA PRO A 22 2.96 3.46 2.31
C PRO A 22 4.35 3.63 1.69
N LEU A 23 4.73 2.69 0.83
CA LEU A 23 5.93 2.82 0.00
C LEU A 23 5.66 3.84 -1.11
N ILE A 24 6.37 4.96 -1.07
CA ILE A 24 6.33 5.97 -2.12
C ILE A 24 7.48 5.69 -3.10
N PRO A 25 7.19 5.25 -4.34
CA PRO A 25 8.23 4.95 -5.31
C PRO A 25 8.87 6.23 -5.86
N SER A 26 10.12 6.12 -6.32
CA SER A 26 10.78 7.23 -7.02
C SER A 26 10.31 7.27 -8.48
N ILE A 27 9.24 8.03 -8.73
CA ILE A 27 8.65 8.25 -10.05
C ILE A 27 8.60 9.76 -10.29
N THR A 28 8.97 10.21 -11.48
CA THR A 28 8.84 11.63 -11.85
C THR A 28 7.39 12.09 -11.71
N GLY A 29 7.14 13.18 -10.98
CA GLY A 29 5.79 13.71 -10.73
C GLY A 29 5.04 13.05 -9.58
N ILE A 30 5.70 12.22 -8.74
CA ILE A 30 5.08 11.54 -7.58
C ILE A 30 4.50 12.50 -6.54
N ASP A 31 5.07 13.71 -6.44
CA ASP A 31 4.63 14.76 -5.50
C ASP A 31 3.53 15.67 -6.10
N GLY A 32 2.92 15.26 -7.21
CA GLY A 32 1.84 16.02 -7.85
C GLY A 32 0.58 16.12 -6.97
N GLU A 33 -0.15 17.23 -7.08
CA GLU A 33 -1.39 17.47 -6.31
C GLU A 33 -2.50 16.44 -6.61
N ASN A 34 -2.41 15.76 -7.75
CA ASN A 34 -3.32 14.69 -8.16
C ASN A 34 -2.89 13.30 -7.67
N VAL A 35 -1.84 13.20 -6.86
CA VAL A 35 -1.31 11.94 -6.33
C VAL A 35 -1.72 11.75 -4.87
N VAL A 36 -2.21 10.55 -4.54
CA VAL A 36 -2.62 10.19 -3.18
C VAL A 36 -2.25 8.72 -2.92
N THR A 37 -2.11 8.32 -1.66
CA THR A 37 -1.83 6.91 -1.34
C THR A 37 -3.12 6.11 -1.15
N ALA A 38 -3.06 4.79 -1.33
CA ALA A 38 -4.16 3.88 -1.00
C ALA A 38 -4.53 3.96 0.50
N PHE A 39 -3.54 4.21 1.36
CA PHE A 39 -3.75 4.42 2.80
C PHE A 39 -4.64 5.63 3.08
N ASP A 40 -4.37 6.77 2.42
CA ASP A 40 -5.19 7.98 2.58
C ASP A 40 -6.61 7.75 2.07
N ILE A 41 -6.75 7.15 0.88
CA ILE A 41 -8.05 6.81 0.29
C ILE A 41 -8.88 5.95 1.24
N LEU A 42 -8.32 4.87 1.77
CA LEU A 42 -9.01 3.94 2.66
C LEU A 42 -9.29 4.54 4.04
N ALA A 43 -8.50 5.54 4.47
CA ALA A 43 -8.77 6.36 5.66
C ALA A 43 -9.82 7.46 5.42
N GLY A 44 -10.31 7.61 4.18
CA GLY A 44 -11.31 8.62 3.82
C GLY A 44 -10.74 9.99 3.45
N ASN A 45 -9.41 10.10 3.27
CA ASN A 45 -8.74 11.35 2.94
C ASN A 45 -8.53 11.47 1.42
N GLY A 46 -8.97 12.57 0.83
CA GLY A 46 -8.74 12.87 -0.59
C GLY A 46 -9.39 11.89 -1.57
N VAL A 47 -10.51 11.25 -1.19
CA VAL A 47 -11.21 10.27 -2.03
C VAL A 47 -11.80 10.96 -3.26
N PRO A 48 -11.39 10.59 -4.50
CA PRO A 48 -11.96 11.14 -5.71
C PRO A 48 -13.38 10.60 -5.95
N GLU A 49 -14.21 11.42 -6.59
CA GLU A 49 -15.55 11.03 -7.06
C GLU A 49 -15.77 11.50 -8.49
N GLY A 50 -16.36 10.64 -9.33
CA GLY A 50 -16.66 10.94 -10.73
C GLY A 50 -15.44 11.25 -11.59
N LYS A 51 -14.26 10.66 -11.26
CA LYS A 51 -12.97 10.91 -11.88
C LYS A 51 -12.44 9.68 -12.62
N ARG A 52 -11.50 9.92 -13.53
CA ARG A 52 -10.63 8.87 -14.07
C ARG A 52 -9.49 8.67 -13.07
N VAL A 53 -9.41 7.49 -12.49
CA VAL A 53 -8.44 7.17 -11.44
C VAL A 53 -7.52 6.05 -11.89
N ALA A 54 -6.21 6.28 -11.85
CA ALA A 54 -5.22 5.25 -12.05
C ALA A 54 -4.71 4.74 -10.69
N VAL A 55 -4.87 3.44 -10.41
CA VAL A 55 -4.34 2.77 -9.22
C VAL A 55 -3.05 2.07 -9.59
N LEU A 56 -1.94 2.50 -8.99
CA LEU A 56 -0.61 1.94 -9.25
C LEU A 56 -0.29 0.80 -8.29
N GLY A 57 -0.55 -0.42 -8.74
CA GLY A 57 -0.32 -1.66 -8.01
C GLY A 57 -1.49 -2.63 -8.17
N GLY A 58 -1.19 -3.85 -8.60
CA GLY A 58 -2.17 -4.91 -8.86
C GLY A 58 -2.23 -5.99 -7.78
N ARG A 59 -1.59 -5.78 -6.62
CA ARG A 59 -1.68 -6.67 -5.47
C ARG A 59 -2.99 -6.45 -4.71
N GLN A 60 -3.21 -7.16 -3.59
CA GLN A 60 -4.46 -7.13 -2.84
C GLN A 60 -4.92 -5.69 -2.55
N VAL A 61 -4.10 -4.88 -1.89
CA VAL A 61 -4.46 -3.50 -1.50
C VAL A 61 -4.86 -2.66 -2.70
N GLY A 62 -4.14 -2.76 -3.83
CA GLY A 62 -4.48 -2.02 -5.05
C GLY A 62 -5.82 -2.46 -5.66
N CYS A 63 -6.09 -3.77 -5.69
CA CYS A 63 -7.36 -4.30 -6.17
C CYS A 63 -8.54 -3.93 -5.26
N GLU A 64 -8.37 -4.01 -3.93
CA GLU A 64 -9.40 -3.59 -2.96
C GLU A 64 -9.63 -2.08 -2.99
N THR A 65 -8.58 -1.28 -3.16
CA THR A 65 -8.71 0.17 -3.35
C THR A 65 -9.45 0.49 -4.65
N ALA A 66 -9.20 -0.25 -5.73
CA ALA A 66 -9.93 -0.10 -6.99
C ALA A 66 -11.41 -0.44 -6.82
N GLU A 67 -11.77 -1.49 -6.06
CA GLU A 67 -13.15 -1.82 -5.72
C GLU A 67 -13.82 -0.69 -4.91
N PHE A 68 -13.14 -0.15 -3.92
CA PHE A 68 -13.63 0.97 -3.13
C PHE A 68 -13.90 2.21 -3.99
N LEU A 69 -13.03 2.50 -4.95
CA LEU A 69 -13.12 3.68 -5.82
C LEU A 69 -14.20 3.55 -6.90
N VAL A 70 -14.36 2.38 -7.53
CA VAL A 70 -15.35 2.20 -8.59
C VAL A 70 -16.78 2.34 -8.07
N HIS A 71 -17.04 2.03 -6.79
CA HIS A 71 -18.32 2.23 -6.13
C HIS A 71 -18.62 3.72 -5.78
N ARG A 72 -17.75 4.65 -6.19
CA ARG A 72 -17.90 6.12 -6.05
C ARG A 72 -17.88 6.82 -7.39
N ASP A 73 -18.49 6.16 -8.37
CA ASP A 73 -18.66 6.68 -9.75
C ASP A 73 -17.35 7.04 -10.45
N ASN A 74 -16.22 6.47 -10.02
CA ASN A 74 -14.94 6.65 -10.70
C ASN A 74 -14.77 5.65 -11.85
N GLN A 75 -14.09 6.09 -12.90
CA GLN A 75 -13.54 5.22 -13.93
C GLN A 75 -12.14 4.77 -13.48
N VAL A 76 -11.99 3.51 -13.11
CA VAL A 76 -10.76 3.02 -12.47
C VAL A 76 -9.96 2.16 -13.42
N THR A 77 -8.66 2.47 -13.54
CA THR A 77 -7.67 1.65 -14.24
C THR A 77 -6.59 1.21 -13.26
N VAL A 78 -6.39 -0.08 -13.09
CA VAL A 78 -5.29 -0.65 -12.30
C VAL A 78 -4.09 -0.86 -13.21
N VAL A 79 -2.95 -0.25 -12.85
CA VAL A 79 -1.67 -0.41 -13.53
C VAL A 79 -0.76 -1.30 -12.72
N ALA A 80 -0.35 -2.43 -13.28
CA ALA A 80 0.49 -3.43 -12.61
C ALA A 80 1.74 -3.78 -13.46
N ARG A 81 2.88 -3.91 -12.79
CA ARG A 81 4.13 -4.41 -13.42
C ARG A 81 4.07 -5.91 -13.70
N SER A 82 3.38 -6.63 -12.82
CA SER A 82 3.20 -8.08 -12.94
C SER A 82 2.18 -8.44 -14.03
N PRO A 83 2.23 -9.67 -14.56
CA PRO A 83 1.22 -10.18 -15.48
C PRO A 83 -0.14 -10.34 -14.78
N GLU A 84 -1.20 -10.43 -15.57
CA GLU A 84 -2.58 -10.56 -15.07
C GLU A 84 -2.78 -11.78 -14.14
N SER A 85 -2.02 -12.85 -14.38
CA SER A 85 -2.04 -14.05 -13.54
C SER A 85 -1.57 -13.81 -12.09
N GLN A 86 -0.90 -12.69 -11.81
CA GLN A 86 -0.40 -12.29 -10.50
C GLN A 86 -1.19 -11.16 -9.84
N LEU A 87 -2.32 -10.75 -10.41
CA LEU A 87 -3.20 -9.77 -9.75
C LEU A 87 -3.76 -10.37 -8.45
N ALA A 88 -3.58 -9.68 -7.32
CA ALA A 88 -4.01 -10.09 -5.98
C ALA A 88 -3.61 -11.53 -5.60
N ASP A 89 -2.42 -12.00 -6.02
CA ASP A 89 -1.97 -13.38 -5.87
C ASP A 89 -1.57 -13.76 -4.43
N GLU A 90 -1.37 -12.79 -3.53
CA GLU A 90 -1.18 -13.01 -2.10
C GLU A 90 -2.46 -13.40 -1.35
N THR A 91 -3.61 -13.37 -1.99
CA THR A 91 -4.88 -13.73 -1.37
C THR A 91 -5.29 -15.18 -1.66
N PRO A 92 -6.12 -15.81 -0.79
CA PRO A 92 -6.67 -17.13 -1.10
C PRO A 92 -7.38 -17.16 -2.45
N GLN A 93 -7.16 -18.21 -3.23
CA GLN A 93 -7.64 -18.32 -4.63
C GLN A 93 -9.15 -18.03 -4.80
N THR A 94 -9.98 -18.49 -3.86
CA THR A 94 -11.44 -18.27 -3.91
C THR A 94 -11.79 -16.79 -3.75
N TYR A 95 -11.14 -16.09 -2.80
CA TYR A 95 -11.33 -14.66 -2.59
C TYR A 95 -10.82 -13.86 -3.79
N ARG A 96 -9.61 -14.16 -4.26
CA ARG A 96 -8.99 -13.55 -5.45
C ARG A 96 -9.91 -13.61 -6.67
N ASN A 97 -10.42 -14.80 -6.98
CA ASN A 97 -11.31 -14.99 -8.14
C ASN A 97 -12.59 -14.15 -8.00
N ALA A 98 -13.19 -14.11 -6.81
CA ALA A 98 -14.38 -13.31 -6.55
C ALA A 98 -14.09 -11.80 -6.66
N LEU A 99 -12.97 -11.31 -6.11
CA LEU A 99 -12.55 -9.92 -6.19
C LEU A 99 -12.33 -9.49 -7.65
N LEU A 100 -11.53 -10.23 -8.40
CA LEU A 100 -11.23 -9.89 -9.80
C LEU A 100 -12.49 -9.95 -10.69
N LEU A 101 -13.42 -10.87 -10.41
CA LEU A 101 -14.71 -10.93 -11.11
C LEU A 101 -15.57 -9.67 -10.83
N ARG A 102 -15.67 -9.25 -9.56
CA ARG A 102 -16.40 -8.03 -9.18
C ARG A 102 -15.80 -6.78 -9.84
N LEU A 103 -14.48 -6.65 -9.82
CA LEU A 103 -13.78 -5.53 -10.46
C LEU A 103 -14.06 -5.45 -11.95
N ARG A 104 -13.98 -6.57 -12.68
CA ARG A 104 -14.29 -6.62 -14.11
C ARG A 104 -15.77 -6.29 -14.38
N ASN A 105 -16.69 -6.83 -13.58
CA ASN A 105 -18.12 -6.53 -13.72
C ASN A 105 -18.46 -5.07 -13.41
N ALA A 106 -17.68 -4.42 -12.57
CA ALA A 106 -17.79 -3.01 -12.24
C ALA A 106 -17.10 -2.09 -13.28
N GLY A 107 -16.47 -2.66 -14.33
CA GLY A 107 -15.82 -1.91 -15.41
C GLY A 107 -14.40 -1.43 -15.08
N VAL A 108 -13.74 -2.00 -14.06
CA VAL A 108 -12.33 -1.71 -13.79
C VAL A 108 -11.46 -2.26 -14.92
N GLU A 109 -10.63 -1.41 -15.50
CA GLU A 109 -9.64 -1.78 -16.49
C GLU A 109 -8.32 -2.22 -15.84
N PHE A 110 -7.63 -3.18 -16.45
CA PHE A 110 -6.32 -3.64 -16.00
C PHE A 110 -5.29 -3.44 -17.13
N ILE A 111 -4.22 -2.70 -16.80
CA ILE A 111 -3.03 -2.58 -17.65
C ILE A 111 -1.90 -3.29 -16.89
N THR A 112 -1.60 -4.50 -17.31
CA THR A 112 -0.56 -5.34 -16.71
C THR A 112 0.75 -5.25 -17.52
N GLU A 113 1.86 -5.74 -16.95
CA GLU A 113 3.18 -5.75 -17.57
C GLU A 113 3.68 -4.36 -18.00
N HIS A 114 3.20 -3.32 -17.31
CA HIS A 114 3.62 -1.94 -17.50
C HIS A 114 4.09 -1.32 -16.18
N ASP A 115 5.15 -0.53 -16.26
CA ASP A 115 5.54 0.35 -15.17
C ASP A 115 5.18 1.80 -15.49
N VAL A 116 5.25 2.68 -14.48
CA VAL A 116 5.01 4.11 -14.64
C VAL A 116 6.35 4.82 -14.77
N LYS A 117 6.55 5.48 -15.89
CA LYS A 117 7.73 6.30 -16.16
C LYS A 117 7.60 7.71 -15.58
N GLU A 118 6.41 8.30 -15.69
CA GLU A 118 6.13 9.68 -15.32
C GLU A 118 4.66 9.84 -14.94
N ILE A 119 4.39 10.65 -13.91
CA ILE A 119 3.06 11.14 -13.54
C ILE A 119 2.96 12.60 -13.96
N ARG A 120 1.86 12.96 -14.64
CA ARG A 120 1.54 14.31 -15.11
C ARG A 120 0.24 14.80 -14.47
N ALA A 121 -0.07 16.07 -14.61
CA ALA A 121 -1.30 16.66 -14.07
C ALA A 121 -2.58 16.05 -14.69
N ASP A 122 -2.51 15.51 -15.89
CA ASP A 122 -3.65 14.96 -16.66
C ASP A 122 -3.55 13.45 -16.94
N GLY A 123 -2.55 12.77 -16.36
CA GLY A 123 -2.38 11.34 -16.56
C GLY A 123 -0.99 10.78 -16.25
N LEU A 124 -0.63 9.72 -16.95
CA LEU A 124 0.58 8.93 -16.74
C LEU A 124 1.24 8.60 -18.07
N VAL A 125 2.56 8.50 -18.08
CA VAL A 125 3.31 7.79 -19.11
C VAL A 125 3.67 6.42 -18.57
N LEU A 126 3.14 5.39 -19.21
CA LEU A 126 3.45 3.99 -18.93
C LEU A 126 4.57 3.51 -19.84
N ILE A 127 5.34 2.55 -19.35
CA ILE A 127 6.39 1.88 -20.14
C ILE A 127 6.18 0.36 -20.05
N GLY A 128 6.07 -0.27 -21.20
CA GLY A 128 5.98 -1.73 -21.32
C GLY A 128 7.34 -2.42 -21.20
N ALA A 129 7.34 -3.73 -21.06
CA ALA A 129 8.56 -4.55 -20.99
C ALA A 129 9.42 -4.45 -22.27
N ASP A 130 8.81 -4.13 -23.39
CA ASP A 130 9.47 -3.88 -24.68
C ASP A 130 10.06 -2.47 -24.81
N GLY A 131 9.88 -1.62 -23.80
CA GLY A 131 10.28 -0.21 -23.78
C GLY A 131 9.33 0.72 -24.53
N ALA A 132 8.20 0.23 -25.03
CA ALA A 132 7.19 1.08 -25.67
C ALA A 132 6.48 1.96 -24.63
N GLU A 133 6.31 3.22 -24.94
CA GLU A 133 5.61 4.18 -24.08
C GLU A 133 4.14 4.29 -24.51
N ARG A 134 3.28 4.46 -23.49
CA ARG A 134 1.85 4.64 -23.66
C ARG A 134 1.33 5.69 -22.69
N ASP A 135 0.59 6.67 -23.21
CA ASP A 135 -0.13 7.62 -22.36
C ASP A 135 -1.42 7.00 -21.82
N LEU A 136 -1.69 7.26 -20.52
CA LEU A 136 -2.94 6.94 -19.83
C LEU A 136 -3.49 8.21 -19.19
N SER A 137 -4.66 8.67 -19.64
CA SER A 137 -5.32 9.83 -19.04
C SER A 137 -5.88 9.47 -17.69
N ALA A 138 -5.59 10.29 -16.67
CA ALA A 138 -6.12 10.14 -15.32
C ALA A 138 -6.21 11.52 -14.63
N ASP A 139 -7.27 11.73 -13.86
CA ASP A 139 -7.50 12.95 -13.08
C ASP A 139 -6.92 12.80 -11.66
N ALA A 140 -6.73 11.56 -11.20
CA ALA A 140 -6.09 11.22 -9.94
C ALA A 140 -5.27 9.93 -10.07
N VAL A 141 -4.20 9.85 -9.28
CA VAL A 141 -3.28 8.71 -9.24
C VAL A 141 -3.19 8.21 -7.80
N VAL A 142 -3.46 6.93 -7.59
CA VAL A 142 -3.43 6.29 -6.27
C VAL A 142 -2.25 5.34 -6.17
N ILE A 143 -1.36 5.59 -5.22
CA ILE A 143 -0.18 4.75 -4.98
C ILE A 143 -0.55 3.57 -4.08
N ALA A 144 -0.45 2.35 -4.62
CA ALA A 144 -0.68 1.08 -3.92
C ALA A 144 0.50 0.11 -4.15
N ARG A 145 1.73 0.61 -3.96
CA ARG A 145 2.99 -0.09 -4.29
C ARG A 145 3.58 -0.85 -3.11
N GLY A 146 2.79 -1.13 -2.07
CA GLY A 146 3.21 -1.81 -0.86
C GLY A 146 3.52 -0.85 0.29
N SER A 147 4.21 -1.36 1.29
CA SER A 147 4.48 -0.67 2.56
C SER A 147 5.92 -0.81 2.97
N VAL A 148 6.38 0.09 3.84
CA VAL A 148 7.69 0.04 4.50
C VAL A 148 7.51 0.01 6.01
N PRO A 149 8.30 -0.78 6.77
CA PRO A 149 8.18 -0.89 8.21
C PRO A 149 8.44 0.46 8.91
N GLN A 150 7.69 0.75 9.97
CA GLN A 150 7.90 1.91 10.83
C GLN A 150 8.67 1.52 12.08
N ARG A 151 10.01 1.55 12.01
CA ARG A 151 10.92 1.16 13.10
C ARG A 151 11.53 2.34 13.86
N SER A 152 11.23 3.57 13.48
CA SER A 152 11.92 4.77 13.99
C SER A 152 11.92 4.87 15.53
N LEU A 153 10.86 4.41 16.19
CA LEU A 153 10.81 4.37 17.65
C LEU A 153 11.85 3.39 18.20
N ALA A 154 11.90 2.15 17.69
CA ALA A 154 12.87 1.15 18.12
C ALA A 154 14.31 1.64 17.93
N ASP A 155 14.59 2.27 16.79
CA ASP A 155 15.91 2.80 16.46
C ASP A 155 16.30 3.99 17.35
N SER A 156 15.33 4.79 17.81
CA SER A 156 15.56 6.00 18.60
C SER A 156 15.74 5.75 20.09
N VAL A 157 15.17 4.68 20.67
CA VAL A 157 15.28 4.40 22.10
C VAL A 157 16.66 3.83 22.49
N GLY A 158 17.39 3.22 21.56
CA GLY A 158 18.75 2.73 21.76
C GLY A 158 18.90 1.87 23.01
N ALA A 159 19.93 2.15 23.84
CA ALA A 159 20.20 1.44 25.08
C ALA A 159 19.37 1.93 26.28
N ALA A 160 18.38 2.81 26.08
CA ALA A 160 17.54 3.33 27.18
C ALA A 160 16.57 2.30 27.72
N VAL A 161 16.26 1.25 26.96
CA VAL A 161 15.41 0.12 27.36
C VAL A 161 16.21 -1.17 27.29
N ALA A 162 16.12 -2.01 28.34
CA ALA A 162 16.92 -3.21 28.43
C ALA A 162 16.54 -4.26 27.39
N GLU A 163 15.26 -4.35 27.05
CA GLU A 163 14.73 -5.34 26.08
C GLU A 163 13.73 -4.65 25.15
N VAL A 164 13.99 -4.72 23.82
CA VAL A 164 13.15 -4.11 22.78
C VAL A 164 12.78 -5.17 21.75
N HIS A 165 11.48 -5.36 21.53
CA HIS A 165 10.94 -6.24 20.51
C HIS A 165 10.21 -5.43 19.43
N VAL A 166 10.52 -5.71 18.17
CA VAL A 166 9.77 -5.15 17.02
C VAL A 166 8.96 -6.29 16.41
N ILE A 167 7.65 -6.09 16.23
CA ILE A 167 6.75 -7.15 15.74
C ILE A 167 5.74 -6.62 14.72
N GLY A 168 5.16 -7.55 13.95
CA GLY A 168 4.16 -7.25 12.91
C GLY A 168 4.75 -6.39 11.79
N ASP A 169 3.93 -5.53 11.20
CA ASP A 169 4.32 -4.71 10.05
C ASP A 169 5.42 -3.69 10.36
N SER A 170 5.72 -3.43 11.63
CA SER A 170 6.88 -2.60 12.01
C SER A 170 8.21 -3.34 11.86
N GLU A 171 8.21 -4.67 11.81
CA GLU A 171 9.39 -5.49 11.46
C GLU A 171 9.42 -5.81 9.98
N ASP A 172 8.33 -6.36 9.45
CA ASP A 172 8.19 -6.74 8.04
C ASP A 172 6.70 -6.71 7.63
N PRO A 173 6.29 -5.78 6.75
CA PRO A 173 4.90 -5.67 6.33
C PRO A 173 4.40 -6.93 5.61
N ARG A 174 3.44 -7.63 6.23
CA ARG A 174 2.86 -8.89 5.73
C ARG A 174 1.33 -8.88 5.90
N THR A 175 0.77 -9.98 6.42
CA THR A 175 -0.66 -10.11 6.65
C THR A 175 -1.02 -9.99 8.15
N ILE A 176 -2.30 -9.85 8.43
CA ILE A 176 -2.79 -9.82 9.82
C ILE A 176 -2.48 -11.12 10.56
N GLU A 177 -2.33 -12.24 9.85
CA GLU A 177 -2.03 -13.55 10.43
C GLU A 177 -0.65 -13.53 11.11
N GLU A 178 0.38 -13.05 10.42
CA GLU A 178 1.73 -12.94 10.98
C GLU A 178 1.77 -11.96 12.15
N ALA A 179 1.12 -10.81 12.03
CA ALA A 179 1.08 -9.83 13.12
C ALA A 179 0.44 -10.40 14.39
N MET A 180 -0.67 -11.14 14.25
CA MET A 180 -1.33 -11.81 15.37
C MET A 180 -0.49 -12.95 15.96
N TYR A 181 0.18 -13.73 15.10
CA TYR A 181 1.04 -14.83 15.51
C TYR A 181 2.24 -14.31 16.33
N GLU A 182 2.95 -13.31 15.82
CA GLU A 182 4.10 -12.70 16.49
C GLU A 182 3.74 -12.08 17.83
N GLY A 183 2.63 -11.30 17.88
CA GLY A 183 2.13 -10.73 19.12
C GLY A 183 1.75 -11.79 20.16
N THR A 184 1.12 -12.89 19.71
CA THR A 184 0.76 -14.01 20.59
C THR A 184 2.00 -14.76 21.11
N LEU A 185 2.98 -14.98 20.22
CA LEU A 185 4.22 -15.69 20.59
C LEU A 185 5.00 -14.87 21.61
N LEU A 186 5.22 -13.59 21.33
CA LEU A 186 5.95 -12.68 22.22
C LEU A 186 5.25 -12.55 23.60
N GLY A 187 3.92 -12.34 23.62
CA GLY A 187 3.15 -12.19 24.85
C GLY A 187 3.10 -13.44 25.75
N ARG A 188 3.69 -14.57 25.32
CA ARG A 188 3.92 -15.77 26.14
C ARG A 188 5.34 -15.86 26.69
N GLN A 189 6.24 -15.01 26.22
CA GLN A 189 7.67 -15.04 26.56
C GLN A 189 8.05 -13.93 27.55
N ILE A 190 7.32 -12.82 27.54
CA ILE A 190 7.51 -11.66 28.43
C ILE A 190 6.54 -11.65 29.61
#